data_06a7d53fc15ef8b4ddf324b19020d722
#
_entry.id   06a7d53fc15ef8b4ddf324b19020d722
#
_cell.length_a   1.000
_cell.length_b   1.000
_cell.length_c   1.000
_cell.angle_alpha   90.00
_cell.angle_beta   90.00
_cell.angle_gamma   90.00
#
_symmetry.space_group_name_H-M   'P 1'
#
loop_
_entity.id
_entity.type
_entity.pdbx_description
1 polymer ?
#
loop_
_entity_poly.entity_id
_entity_poly.type
_entity_poly.pdbx_seq_one_letter_code
_entity_poly.pdbx_strand_id
1 'polypeptide(L)'
;MDIMPDNALTAYHERSKHRLEHYAPGPGRLDWANQPDPFRTFEGAPRFPLPLAADRLATRYDDVRAGALPPPARIDLESVAILFELAFGLSAWKSFGGNRWALRCNPSSGNLHPTEAYLLCAPMADLPGGLYHYVSRDHALEQRAAFAGPDSGLLVGVSSIHWREAWKYGMRAWRYCQHDCGHAIAAIAYAAAALGWNAGDAEQ
;
A
#
# COMPACT_ATOMS: atom_id res chain seq x y z
N MET A 1 2.81 37.07 5.63
CA MET A 1 2.56 35.62 5.49
C MET A 1 2.05 35.45 4.07
N ASP A 2 2.99 35.31 3.13
CA ASP A 2 2.64 35.17 1.72
C ASP A 2 1.97 33.81 1.54
N ILE A 3 0.67 33.89 1.31
CA ILE A 3 -0.11 32.74 0.85
C ILE A 3 0.51 32.35 -0.49
N MET A 4 1.24 31.22 -0.51
CA MET A 4 1.67 30.61 -1.77
C MET A 4 0.46 30.63 -2.70
N PRO A 5 0.60 31.16 -3.88
CA PRO A 5 -0.56 31.40 -4.71
C PRO A 5 -1.32 30.09 -4.92
N ASP A 6 -2.62 30.10 -4.76
CA ASP A 6 -3.60 29.08 -5.18
C ASP A 6 -3.31 28.52 -6.58
N ASN A 7 -2.37 29.12 -7.24
CA ASN A 7 -2.01 28.98 -8.63
C ASN A 7 -1.19 27.69 -8.94
N ALA A 8 -0.32 27.19 -8.05
CA ALA A 8 0.57 26.06 -8.38
C ALA A 8 -0.18 24.71 -8.38
N LEU A 9 -0.98 24.44 -7.34
CA LEU A 9 -1.77 23.22 -7.24
C LEU A 9 -2.88 23.20 -8.29
N THR A 10 -3.57 24.34 -8.48
CA THR A 10 -4.60 24.49 -9.51
C THR A 10 -3.98 24.36 -10.91
N ALA A 11 -2.85 25.00 -11.18
CA ALA A 11 -2.15 24.86 -12.44
C ALA A 11 -1.67 23.44 -12.70
N TYR A 12 -1.16 22.73 -11.68
CA TYR A 12 -0.83 21.33 -11.79
C TYR A 12 -2.07 20.48 -12.07
N HIS A 13 -3.16 20.73 -11.33
CA HIS A 13 -4.44 20.01 -11.54
C HIS A 13 -4.90 20.16 -12.99
N GLU A 14 -4.95 21.39 -13.51
CA GLU A 14 -5.40 21.67 -14.88
C GLU A 14 -4.52 21.02 -15.95
N ARG A 15 -3.20 21.02 -15.76
CA ARG A 15 -2.26 20.40 -16.72
C ARG A 15 -2.24 18.87 -16.65
N SER A 16 -2.53 18.28 -15.49
CA SER A 16 -2.39 16.84 -15.27
C SER A 16 -3.69 16.05 -15.39
N LYS A 17 -4.86 16.71 -15.52
CA LYS A 17 -6.14 16.02 -15.74
C LYS A 17 -6.40 15.76 -17.23
N HIS A 18 -7.07 14.66 -17.53
CA HIS A 18 -7.64 14.43 -18.86
C HIS A 18 -8.86 15.34 -19.08
N ARG A 19 -9.09 15.73 -20.31
CA ARG A 19 -10.29 16.44 -20.77
C ARG A 19 -10.97 15.63 -21.86
N LEU A 20 -12.22 15.93 -22.14
CA LEU A 20 -12.96 15.26 -23.23
C LEU A 20 -12.31 15.51 -24.60
N GLU A 21 -11.77 16.70 -24.80
CA GLU A 21 -11.20 17.17 -26.05
C GLU A 21 -9.75 16.69 -26.26
N HIS A 22 -9.03 16.38 -25.17
CA HIS A 22 -7.63 15.93 -25.24
C HIS A 22 -7.16 15.26 -23.95
N TYR A 23 -6.23 14.32 -24.09
CA TYR A 23 -5.55 13.72 -22.95
C TYR A 23 -4.47 14.64 -22.39
N ALA A 24 -4.28 14.58 -21.08
CA ALA A 24 -3.14 15.25 -20.46
C ALA A 24 -1.83 14.67 -20.99
N PRO A 25 -0.76 15.50 -21.09
CA PRO A 25 0.53 15.06 -21.60
C PRO A 25 1.09 13.85 -20.82
N GLY A 26 1.68 12.92 -21.54
CA GLY A 26 2.45 11.80 -21.00
C GLY A 26 3.96 12.00 -21.21
N PRO A 27 4.79 11.01 -20.85
CA PRO A 27 6.25 11.08 -21.00
C PRO A 27 6.74 10.92 -22.45
N GLY A 28 5.82 10.73 -23.41
CA GLY A 28 6.17 10.36 -24.77
C GLY A 28 6.43 8.86 -24.92
N ARG A 29 7.60 8.50 -25.47
CA ARG A 29 7.98 7.08 -25.63
C ARG A 29 8.42 6.50 -24.29
N LEU A 30 7.90 5.31 -23.95
CA LEU A 30 8.31 4.58 -22.75
C LEU A 30 9.66 3.89 -22.97
N ASP A 31 10.53 4.00 -21.99
CA ASP A 31 11.79 3.27 -21.92
C ASP A 31 11.57 1.91 -21.24
N TRP A 32 11.17 0.93 -22.05
CA TRP A 32 10.87 -0.43 -21.56
C TRP A 32 12.09 -1.16 -20.99
N ALA A 33 13.31 -0.79 -21.40
CA ALA A 33 14.52 -1.39 -20.86
C ALA A 33 14.76 -1.00 -19.39
N ASN A 34 14.22 0.15 -18.98
CA ASN A 34 14.29 0.68 -17.62
C ASN A 34 12.94 0.69 -16.93
N GLN A 35 12.05 -0.26 -17.25
CA GLN A 35 10.80 -0.40 -16.52
C GLN A 35 11.08 -0.65 -15.03
N PRO A 36 10.52 0.15 -14.11
CA PRO A 36 10.74 -0.05 -12.69
C PRO A 36 10.15 -1.36 -12.19
N ASP A 37 10.89 -2.06 -11.32
CA ASP A 37 10.38 -3.23 -10.61
C ASP A 37 9.30 -2.77 -9.61
N PRO A 38 8.10 -3.37 -9.64
CA PRO A 38 7.04 -3.07 -8.68
C PRO A 38 7.33 -3.62 -7.28
N PHE A 39 8.38 -4.42 -7.09
CA PHE A 39 8.74 -5.01 -5.82
C PHE A 39 10.03 -4.42 -5.28
N ARG A 40 9.97 -3.92 -4.06
CA ARG A 40 11.13 -3.47 -3.32
C ARG A 40 11.53 -4.51 -2.29
N THR A 41 12.83 -4.71 -2.13
CA THR A 41 13.43 -5.49 -1.05
C THR A 41 14.64 -4.74 -0.49
N PHE A 42 15.01 -5.05 0.75
CA PHE A 42 16.19 -4.51 1.39
C PHE A 42 17.17 -5.65 1.65
N GLU A 43 18.24 -5.68 0.87
CA GLU A 43 19.25 -6.72 0.96
C GLU A 43 19.86 -6.79 2.37
N GLY A 44 20.00 -8.02 2.89
CA GLY A 44 20.55 -8.27 4.23
C GLY A 44 19.60 -7.95 5.40
N ALA A 45 18.40 -7.43 5.15
CA ALA A 45 17.44 -7.21 6.22
C ALA A 45 16.90 -8.52 6.80
N PRO A 46 16.78 -8.66 8.14
CA PRO A 46 16.11 -9.79 8.75
C PRO A 46 14.67 -9.92 8.21
N ARG A 47 14.28 -11.14 7.82
CA ARG A 47 12.98 -11.43 7.23
C ARG A 47 12.13 -12.28 8.15
N PHE A 48 10.85 -11.95 8.21
CA PHE A 48 9.81 -12.64 8.98
C PHE A 48 8.69 -13.02 8.01
N PRO A 49 8.62 -14.29 7.56
CA PRO A 49 7.54 -14.77 6.72
C PRO A 49 6.20 -14.65 7.44
N LEU A 50 5.17 -14.25 6.72
CA LEU A 50 3.81 -14.16 7.23
C LEU A 50 2.99 -15.35 6.74
N PRO A 51 2.11 -15.94 7.57
CA PRO A 51 1.19 -16.96 7.11
C PRO A 51 0.10 -16.35 6.21
N LEU A 52 -0.28 -17.05 5.14
CA LEU A 52 -1.52 -16.75 4.42
C LEU A 52 -2.68 -17.29 5.26
N ALA A 53 -3.51 -16.44 5.79
CA ALA A 53 -4.54 -16.80 6.76
C ALA A 53 -5.88 -16.06 6.56
N ALA A 54 -6.00 -15.20 5.54
CA ALA A 54 -7.21 -14.43 5.28
C ALA A 54 -8.44 -15.30 4.97
N ASP A 55 -8.25 -16.51 4.45
CA ASP A 55 -9.32 -17.49 4.20
C ASP A 55 -9.95 -18.05 5.49
N ARG A 56 -9.31 -17.86 6.65
CA ARG A 56 -9.85 -18.24 7.97
C ARG A 56 -10.84 -17.23 8.54
N LEU A 57 -10.92 -16.03 7.96
CA LEU A 57 -11.87 -15.02 8.41
C LEU A 57 -13.31 -15.46 8.09
N ALA A 58 -14.17 -15.41 9.12
CA ALA A 58 -15.61 -15.61 8.95
C ALA A 58 -16.34 -14.33 8.55
N THR A 59 -15.69 -13.18 8.67
CA THR A 59 -16.27 -11.85 8.41
C THR A 59 -16.59 -11.70 6.93
N ARG A 60 -17.84 -11.36 6.63
CA ARG A 60 -18.30 -11.14 5.26
C ARG A 60 -18.13 -9.69 4.85
N TYR A 61 -17.85 -9.46 3.58
CA TYR A 61 -17.75 -8.10 3.02
C TYR A 61 -19.02 -7.28 3.28
N ASP A 62 -20.22 -7.89 3.14
CA ASP A 62 -21.48 -7.19 3.37
C ASP A 62 -21.66 -6.76 4.84
N ASP A 63 -21.14 -7.52 5.80
CA ASP A 63 -21.15 -7.15 7.22
C ASP A 63 -20.25 -5.95 7.48
N VAL A 64 -19.02 -5.96 6.91
CA VAL A 64 -18.10 -4.83 6.99
C VAL A 64 -18.72 -3.58 6.38
N ARG A 65 -19.32 -3.70 5.21
CA ARG A 65 -20.00 -2.60 4.51
C ARG A 65 -21.20 -2.05 5.29
N ALA A 66 -21.90 -2.89 6.02
CA ALA A 66 -23.01 -2.51 6.88
C ALA A 66 -22.57 -1.96 8.24
N GLY A 67 -21.27 -1.96 8.56
CA GLY A 67 -20.75 -1.57 9.86
C GLY A 67 -20.97 -2.63 10.97
N ALA A 68 -21.37 -3.85 10.62
CA ALA A 68 -21.52 -4.97 11.53
C ALA A 68 -20.16 -5.69 11.70
N LEU A 69 -19.27 -5.08 12.48
CA LEU A 69 -17.92 -5.58 12.66
C LEU A 69 -17.88 -6.75 13.65
N PRO A 70 -16.97 -7.73 13.47
CA PRO A 70 -16.74 -8.79 14.44
C PRO A 70 -16.09 -8.22 15.72
N PRO A 71 -16.06 -8.99 16.81
CA PRO A 71 -15.24 -8.64 17.97
C PRO A 71 -13.77 -8.43 17.53
N PRO A 72 -13.05 -7.46 18.15
CA PRO A 72 -11.68 -7.18 17.78
C PRO A 72 -10.78 -8.41 17.92
N ALA A 73 -10.10 -8.79 16.85
CA ALA A 73 -9.07 -9.82 16.88
C ALA A 73 -7.92 -9.39 17.79
N ARG A 74 -7.27 -10.36 18.41
CA ARG A 74 -6.02 -10.11 19.15
C ARG A 74 -4.96 -9.60 18.17
N ILE A 75 -4.12 -8.67 18.62
CA ILE A 75 -2.95 -8.22 17.86
C ILE A 75 -1.83 -9.25 18.05
N ASP A 76 -1.57 -10.05 17.02
CA ASP A 76 -0.52 -11.07 16.94
C ASP A 76 -0.05 -11.21 15.49
N LEU A 77 0.91 -12.10 15.25
CA LEU A 77 1.50 -12.28 13.92
C LEU A 77 0.46 -12.71 12.88
N GLU A 78 -0.52 -13.55 13.25
CA GLU A 78 -1.56 -14.02 12.32
C GLU A 78 -2.49 -12.88 11.90
N SER A 79 -2.97 -12.08 12.85
CA SER A 79 -3.84 -10.93 12.55
C SER A 79 -3.13 -9.83 11.76
N VAL A 80 -1.84 -9.60 12.04
CA VAL A 80 -0.98 -8.72 11.24
C VAL A 80 -0.82 -9.28 9.82
N ALA A 81 -0.59 -10.59 9.68
CA ALA A 81 -0.49 -11.24 8.38
C ALA A 81 -1.76 -11.05 7.56
N ILE A 82 -2.93 -11.29 8.15
CA ILE A 82 -4.25 -11.08 7.50
C ILE A 82 -4.43 -9.62 7.08
N LEU A 83 -4.06 -8.67 7.94
CA LEU A 83 -4.14 -7.23 7.59
C LEU A 83 -3.36 -6.93 6.31
N PHE A 84 -2.10 -7.37 6.23
CA PHE A 84 -1.25 -7.11 5.07
C PHE A 84 -1.65 -7.96 3.84
N GLU A 85 -2.12 -9.19 4.03
CA GLU A 85 -2.64 -10.04 2.97
C GLU A 85 -3.81 -9.38 2.25
N LEU A 86 -4.81 -8.90 2.99
CA LEU A 86 -6.01 -8.27 2.44
C LEU A 86 -5.75 -6.86 1.90
N ALA A 87 -4.83 -6.10 2.50
CA ALA A 87 -4.56 -4.72 2.08
C ALA A 87 -3.56 -4.63 0.92
N PHE A 88 -2.45 -5.39 0.97
CA PHE A 88 -1.30 -5.23 0.08
C PHE A 88 -0.82 -6.52 -0.57
N GLY A 89 -1.39 -7.67 -0.20
CA GLY A 89 -1.02 -8.97 -0.71
C GLY A 89 -1.23 -9.10 -2.22
N LEU A 90 -0.60 -10.11 -2.82
CA LEU A 90 -0.83 -10.43 -4.21
C LEU A 90 -2.18 -11.13 -4.37
N SER A 91 -3.06 -10.55 -5.17
CA SER A 91 -4.37 -11.14 -5.49
C SER A 91 -4.31 -12.09 -6.67
N ALA A 92 -3.40 -11.88 -7.62
CA ALA A 92 -3.25 -12.75 -8.78
C ALA A 92 -1.93 -12.50 -9.52
N TRP A 93 -1.53 -13.50 -10.31
CA TRP A 93 -0.56 -13.34 -11.38
C TRP A 93 -1.27 -13.45 -12.72
N LYS A 94 -0.97 -12.55 -13.64
CA LYS A 94 -1.41 -12.62 -15.03
C LYS A 94 -0.24 -12.83 -15.96
N SER A 95 -0.47 -13.52 -17.08
CA SER A 95 0.53 -13.67 -18.14
C SER A 95 -0.14 -13.56 -19.51
N PHE A 96 0.53 -12.89 -20.45
CA PHE A 96 0.08 -12.76 -21.84
C PHE A 96 1.28 -12.42 -22.73
N GLY A 97 1.39 -13.08 -23.88
CA GLY A 97 2.44 -12.80 -24.88
C GLY A 97 3.87 -12.87 -24.34
N GLY A 98 4.16 -13.80 -23.42
CA GLY A 98 5.48 -13.94 -22.79
C GLY A 98 5.73 -12.98 -21.62
N ASN A 99 4.87 -12.01 -21.40
CA ASN A 99 4.94 -11.11 -20.24
C ASN A 99 4.18 -11.68 -19.04
N ARG A 100 4.68 -11.42 -17.84
CA ARG A 100 4.02 -11.79 -16.57
C ARG A 100 4.03 -10.62 -15.63
N TRP A 101 2.88 -10.37 -14.95
CA TRP A 101 2.77 -9.30 -13.96
C TRP A 101 1.85 -9.70 -12.81
N ALA A 102 2.11 -9.14 -11.64
CA ALA A 102 1.33 -9.36 -10.43
C ALA A 102 0.24 -8.28 -10.29
N LEU A 103 -0.87 -8.66 -9.66
CA LEU A 103 -1.88 -7.74 -9.16
C LEU A 103 -1.85 -7.79 -7.64
N ARG A 104 -1.95 -6.63 -6.99
CA ARG A 104 -2.12 -6.52 -5.53
C ARG A 104 -3.58 -6.29 -5.17
N CYS A 105 -3.92 -6.51 -3.90
CA CYS A 105 -5.26 -6.20 -3.38
C CYS A 105 -5.57 -4.71 -3.47
N ASN A 106 -4.60 -3.83 -3.15
CA ASN A 106 -4.74 -2.39 -3.38
C ASN A 106 -4.53 -2.06 -4.87
N PRO A 107 -5.48 -1.38 -5.53
CA PRO A 107 -5.31 -0.95 -6.92
C PRO A 107 -4.15 0.02 -7.09
N SER A 108 -3.52 0.01 -8.26
CA SER A 108 -2.47 0.95 -8.62
C SER A 108 -2.60 1.39 -10.07
N SER A 109 -2.38 2.68 -10.31
CA SER A 109 -2.38 3.27 -11.63
C SER A 109 -1.34 2.60 -12.52
N GLY A 110 -1.79 2.04 -13.64
CA GLY A 110 -0.91 1.32 -14.56
C GLY A 110 -0.23 0.07 -14.02
N ASN A 111 -0.64 -0.41 -12.85
CA ASN A 111 -0.07 -1.58 -12.14
C ASN A 111 1.41 -1.41 -11.80
N LEU A 112 1.83 -0.19 -11.46
CA LEU A 112 3.23 0.16 -11.16
C LEU A 112 3.55 0.08 -9.66
N HIS A 113 2.53 0.07 -8.82
CA HIS A 113 2.61 -0.11 -7.37
C HIS A 113 3.66 0.79 -6.70
N PRO A 114 3.52 2.13 -6.80
CA PRO A 114 4.43 3.05 -6.14
C PRO A 114 4.35 3.00 -4.63
N THR A 115 3.19 2.57 -4.09
CA THR A 115 2.94 2.55 -2.65
C THR A 115 3.63 1.37 -1.99
N GLU A 116 4.51 1.67 -1.03
CA GLU A 116 5.16 0.73 -0.13
C GLU A 116 4.51 0.82 1.25
N ALA A 117 4.36 -0.32 1.93
CA ALA A 117 3.73 -0.40 3.24
C ALA A 117 4.75 -0.75 4.34
N TYR A 118 4.56 -0.15 5.50
CA TYR A 118 5.41 -0.33 6.67
C TYR A 118 4.55 -0.62 7.89
N LEU A 119 5.07 -1.49 8.76
CA LEU A 119 4.50 -1.78 10.07
C LEU A 119 5.42 -1.22 11.15
N LEU A 120 4.83 -0.52 12.11
CA LEU A 120 5.46 -0.18 13.38
C LEU A 120 4.67 -0.89 14.49
N CYS A 121 5.33 -1.76 15.25
CA CYS A 121 4.66 -2.54 16.29
C CYS A 121 5.52 -2.76 17.53
N ALA A 122 4.85 -2.96 18.67
CA ALA A 122 5.46 -3.52 19.88
C ALA A 122 5.87 -5.00 19.63
N PRO A 123 6.71 -5.58 20.52
CA PRO A 123 7.06 -7.00 20.42
C PRO A 123 5.81 -7.89 20.51
N MET A 124 5.77 -8.90 19.66
CA MET A 124 4.83 -10.03 19.71
C MET A 124 5.61 -11.32 19.92
N ALA A 125 4.91 -12.46 20.20
CA ALA A 125 5.58 -13.72 20.46
C ALA A 125 6.59 -14.12 19.38
N ASP A 126 6.22 -13.92 18.10
CA ASP A 126 6.98 -14.36 16.93
C ASP A 126 7.54 -13.20 16.10
N LEU A 127 7.43 -11.96 16.58
CA LEU A 127 7.90 -10.77 15.89
C LEU A 127 8.48 -9.77 16.91
N PRO A 128 9.79 -9.47 16.85
CA PRO A 128 10.39 -8.41 17.67
C PRO A 128 9.71 -7.05 17.46
N GLY A 129 9.78 -6.16 18.44
CA GLY A 129 9.32 -4.80 18.27
C GLY A 129 10.18 -4.03 17.26
N GLY A 130 9.57 -3.14 16.49
CA GLY A 130 10.33 -2.37 15.52
C GLY A 130 9.54 -1.83 14.35
N LEU A 131 10.28 -1.32 13.37
CA LEU A 131 9.81 -0.88 12.07
C LEU A 131 10.11 -1.95 11.01
N TYR A 132 9.11 -2.28 10.22
CA TYR A 132 9.19 -3.29 9.17
C TYR A 132 8.68 -2.74 7.84
N HIS A 133 9.31 -3.17 6.75
CA HIS A 133 8.80 -3.01 5.39
C HIS A 133 8.07 -4.28 4.98
N TYR A 134 6.90 -4.17 4.35
CA TYR A 134 6.16 -5.32 3.84
C TYR A 134 6.55 -5.64 2.40
N VAL A 135 6.97 -6.88 2.18
CA VAL A 135 7.32 -7.42 0.86
C VAL A 135 6.13 -8.19 0.31
N SER A 136 5.33 -7.56 -0.52
CA SER A 136 4.09 -8.14 -1.06
C SER A 136 4.32 -9.40 -1.90
N ARG A 137 5.46 -9.48 -2.63
CA ARG A 137 5.79 -10.66 -3.45
C ARG A 137 5.93 -11.93 -2.63
N ASP A 138 6.54 -11.81 -1.46
CA ASP A 138 6.95 -12.95 -0.63
C ASP A 138 6.04 -13.10 0.60
N HIS A 139 5.07 -12.21 0.79
CA HIS A 139 4.22 -12.10 1.98
C HIS A 139 5.06 -12.16 3.26
N ALA A 140 5.97 -11.22 3.41
CA ALA A 140 6.94 -11.18 4.48
C ALA A 140 7.20 -9.75 4.98
N LEU A 141 7.68 -9.63 6.21
CA LEU A 141 8.16 -8.38 6.79
C LEU A 141 9.70 -8.37 6.77
N GLU A 142 10.30 -7.26 6.34
CA GLU A 142 11.73 -6.97 6.43
C GLU A 142 11.98 -5.95 7.53
N GLN A 143 12.72 -6.32 8.58
CA GLN A 143 13.01 -5.42 9.68
C GLN A 143 13.93 -4.29 9.23
N ARG A 144 13.48 -3.05 9.43
CA ARG A 144 14.22 -1.83 9.10
C ARG A 144 14.88 -1.19 10.33
N ALA A 145 14.25 -1.35 11.49
CA ALA A 145 14.83 -0.93 12.78
C ALA A 145 14.23 -1.79 13.90
N ALA A 146 15.04 -2.07 14.92
CA ALA A 146 14.63 -2.78 16.13
C ALA A 146 14.52 -1.79 17.30
N PHE A 147 13.36 -1.74 17.95
CA PHE A 147 13.11 -0.95 19.17
C PHE A 147 11.80 -1.43 19.81
N ALA A 148 11.46 -0.88 20.99
CA ALA A 148 10.29 -1.37 21.73
C ALA A 148 8.94 -1.19 21.01
N GLY A 149 8.86 -0.28 20.02
CA GLY A 149 7.60 0.02 19.32
C GLY A 149 6.69 0.95 20.12
N PRO A 150 5.42 1.12 19.66
CA PRO A 150 4.42 1.90 20.38
C PRO A 150 4.00 1.18 21.67
N ASP A 151 3.53 1.93 22.66
CA ASP A 151 3.08 1.37 23.97
C ASP A 151 1.84 0.48 23.81
N SER A 152 1.04 0.72 22.79
CA SER A 152 -0.14 -0.08 22.47
C SER A 152 -0.48 -0.02 20.98
N GLY A 153 -1.16 -1.06 20.48
CA GLY A 153 -1.61 -1.12 19.10
C GLY A 153 -0.48 -1.34 18.09
N LEU A 154 -0.77 -0.99 16.86
CA LEU A 154 0.19 -0.99 15.74
C LEU A 154 -0.07 0.21 14.84
N LEU A 155 0.95 0.66 14.13
CA LEU A 155 0.84 1.70 13.13
C LEU A 155 1.20 1.13 11.76
N VAL A 156 0.39 1.45 10.75
CA VAL A 156 0.69 1.14 9.35
C VAL A 156 0.98 2.44 8.63
N GLY A 157 2.22 2.57 8.15
CA GLY A 157 2.64 3.71 7.34
C GLY A 157 2.71 3.35 5.87
N VAL A 158 2.52 4.35 5.00
CA VAL A 158 2.68 4.19 3.55
C VAL A 158 3.64 5.23 3.01
N SER A 159 4.41 4.86 2.00
CA SER A 159 5.26 5.79 1.24
C SER A 159 5.09 5.54 -0.25
N SER A 160 5.43 6.53 -1.08
CA SER A 160 5.35 6.39 -2.53
C SER A 160 6.71 6.44 -3.18
N ILE A 161 7.04 5.46 -4.01
CA ILE A 161 8.19 5.49 -4.91
C ILE A 161 7.74 6.20 -6.20
N HIS A 162 7.80 7.52 -6.19
CA HIS A 162 7.30 8.40 -7.25
C HIS A 162 7.84 8.06 -8.64
N TRP A 163 9.10 7.61 -8.71
CA TRP A 163 9.77 7.23 -9.95
C TRP A 163 8.99 6.14 -10.73
N ARG A 164 8.35 5.18 -10.06
CA ARG A 164 7.56 4.13 -10.73
C ARG A 164 6.44 4.73 -11.58
N GLU A 165 5.71 5.70 -11.03
CA GLU A 165 4.65 6.41 -11.74
C GLU A 165 5.21 7.39 -12.79
N ALA A 166 6.33 8.07 -12.49
CA ALA A 166 6.97 9.02 -13.39
C ALA A 166 7.45 8.35 -14.69
N TRP A 167 7.96 7.13 -14.60
CA TRP A 167 8.36 6.34 -15.76
C TRP A 167 7.25 6.22 -16.81
N LYS A 168 6.01 5.99 -16.38
CA LYS A 168 4.87 5.75 -17.28
C LYS A 168 4.04 7.01 -17.56
N TYR A 169 3.93 7.91 -16.59
CA TYR A 169 2.98 9.00 -16.62
C TYR A 169 3.60 10.40 -16.57
N GLY A 170 4.93 10.49 -16.47
CA GLY A 170 5.65 11.75 -16.47
C GLY A 170 5.13 12.70 -15.39
N MET A 171 4.74 13.91 -15.79
CA MET A 171 4.24 14.92 -14.85
C MET A 171 2.97 14.52 -14.07
N ARG A 172 2.19 13.54 -14.56
CA ARG A 172 0.99 13.06 -13.88
C ARG A 172 1.28 12.14 -12.70
N ALA A 173 2.54 11.71 -12.53
CA ALA A 173 2.96 10.74 -11.52
C ALA A 173 2.54 11.12 -10.11
N TRP A 174 2.68 12.41 -9.73
CA TRP A 174 2.29 12.85 -8.39
C TRP A 174 0.79 12.63 -8.13
N ARG A 175 -0.08 12.94 -9.10
CA ARG A 175 -1.52 12.68 -9.01
C ARG A 175 -1.81 11.20 -8.78
N TYR A 176 -1.16 10.32 -9.53
CA TYR A 176 -1.38 8.88 -9.42
C TYR A 176 -0.84 8.31 -8.10
N CYS A 177 0.31 8.78 -7.61
CA CYS A 177 0.76 8.41 -6.27
C CYS A 177 -0.26 8.78 -5.19
N GLN A 178 -0.95 9.94 -5.29
CA GLN A 178 -2.00 10.32 -4.35
C GLN A 178 -3.22 9.39 -4.45
N HIS A 179 -3.64 9.01 -5.67
CA HIS A 179 -4.73 8.05 -5.86
C HIS A 179 -4.38 6.68 -5.28
N ASP A 180 -3.18 6.18 -5.56
CA ASP A 180 -2.72 4.88 -5.09
C ASP A 180 -2.57 4.86 -3.56
N CYS A 181 -2.12 5.96 -2.96
CA CYS A 181 -2.09 6.13 -1.52
C CYS A 181 -3.51 6.08 -0.92
N GLY A 182 -4.47 6.77 -1.53
CA GLY A 182 -5.88 6.70 -1.12
C GLY A 182 -6.46 5.28 -1.20
N HIS A 183 -6.15 4.53 -2.27
CA HIS A 183 -6.53 3.12 -2.38
C HIS A 183 -5.89 2.26 -1.28
N ALA A 184 -4.62 2.49 -0.96
CA ALA A 184 -3.91 1.78 0.09
C ALA A 184 -4.53 2.03 1.46
N ILE A 185 -4.83 3.29 1.80
CA ILE A 185 -5.49 3.67 3.06
C ILE A 185 -6.87 3.00 3.17
N ALA A 186 -7.66 3.03 2.10
CA ALA A 186 -8.95 2.37 2.06
C ALA A 186 -8.82 0.84 2.25
N ALA A 187 -7.84 0.21 1.58
CA ALA A 187 -7.60 -1.23 1.73
C ALA A 187 -7.21 -1.59 3.17
N ILE A 188 -6.35 -0.78 3.83
CA ILE A 188 -6.01 -0.95 5.24
C ILE A 188 -7.28 -0.84 6.11
N ALA A 189 -8.13 0.16 5.88
CA ALA A 189 -9.35 0.36 6.66
C ALA A 189 -10.32 -0.82 6.53
N TYR A 190 -10.51 -1.36 5.32
CA TYR A 190 -11.33 -2.55 5.11
C TYR A 190 -10.74 -3.80 5.74
N ALA A 191 -9.43 -4.02 5.62
CA ALA A 191 -8.73 -5.15 6.22
C ALA A 191 -8.77 -5.09 7.76
N ALA A 192 -8.58 -3.91 8.35
CA ALA A 192 -8.72 -3.69 9.79
C ALA A 192 -10.16 -3.95 10.26
N ALA A 193 -11.15 -3.44 9.54
CA ALA A 193 -12.56 -3.67 9.86
C ALA A 193 -12.93 -5.17 9.80
N ALA A 194 -12.37 -5.93 8.86
CA ALA A 194 -12.57 -7.38 8.79
C ALA A 194 -12.02 -8.13 10.01
N LEU A 195 -11.02 -7.55 10.69
CA LEU A 195 -10.46 -8.02 11.96
C LEU A 195 -11.17 -7.41 13.20
N GLY A 196 -12.22 -6.63 13.00
CA GLY A 196 -12.91 -5.91 14.08
C GLY A 196 -12.11 -4.76 14.67
N TRP A 197 -11.08 -4.30 13.98
CA TRP A 197 -10.25 -3.18 14.41
C TRP A 197 -10.80 -1.85 13.88
N ASN A 198 -10.64 -0.80 14.67
CA ASN A 198 -10.88 0.56 14.22
C ASN A 198 -9.56 1.17 13.73
N ALA A 199 -9.51 1.51 12.44
CA ALA A 199 -8.38 2.21 11.85
C ALA A 199 -8.68 3.71 11.80
N GLY A 200 -7.78 4.52 12.32
CA GLY A 200 -7.85 5.98 12.31
C GLY A 200 -6.51 6.60 11.92
N ASP A 201 -6.54 7.90 11.66
CA ASP A 201 -5.33 8.67 11.41
C ASP A 201 -4.50 8.79 12.70
N ALA A 202 -3.19 8.54 12.63
CA ALA A 202 -2.30 8.63 13.78
C ALA A 202 -1.97 10.07 14.19
N GLU A 203 -2.35 11.07 13.39
CA GLU A 203 -2.14 12.50 13.69
C GLU A 203 -3.24 13.12 14.57
N GLN A 204 -4.22 12.34 15.01
CA GLN A 204 -5.33 12.82 15.85
C GLN A 204 -5.09 12.63 17.34
#